data_252ec8f479081fdd0fb68e94a89d6f7c
#
_entry.id   252ec8f479081fdd0fb68e94a89d6f7c
#
_cell.length_a   1.000
_cell.length_b   1.000
_cell.length_c   1.000
_cell.angle_alpha   90.00
_cell.angle_beta   90.00
_cell.angle_gamma   90.00
#
_symmetry.space_group_name_H-M   'P 1'
#
loop_
_entity.id
_entity.type
_entity.pdbx_description
1 polymer ?
#
loop_
_entity_poly.entity_id
_entity_poly.type
_entity_poly.pdbx_seq_one_letter_code
_entity_poly.pdbx_strand_id
1 'polypeptide(L)'
;ADVSADHWAKGYINQGVADGFIAGMSDTEFDPDANVTYVQAQKMLVSAIGYETFAQGQGGWPTGYKTYAASLDITKGISGIKDSTELTRAQVAQMIDNAMDAPLCVIAGWKPEWNGTQTPNLEVRDGKEGRAYETLFTEKHDAYKVYGRVTETSKTGSVDNDKVTFQVEKADNFDDEEVKADSPVSEDMYIGDSKADNYLRTYSQALIQKNDDDEFTILSIAAAAANKSVTVASEDFDENKSTGEALYFFPAGTTKGSTKYQLDTTNGVTIYVNGVKQDSMAIYDANDLESDKTLYGYLKNHETASVTLQKE
;
A
#
# COMPACT_ATOMS: atom_id res chain seq x y z
N ALA A 1 -25.01 32.62 -3.99
CA ALA A 1 -24.27 31.41 -4.23
C ALA A 1 -25.24 30.29 -4.57
N ASP A 2 -24.89 29.47 -5.52
CA ASP A 2 -25.63 28.37 -6.12
C ASP A 2 -25.68 27.09 -5.23
N VAL A 3 -25.01 27.09 -4.08
CA VAL A 3 -25.10 26.00 -3.08
C VAL A 3 -26.31 26.26 -2.19
N SER A 4 -27.40 25.52 -2.39
CA SER A 4 -28.64 25.67 -1.62
C SER A 4 -28.43 25.31 -0.13
N ALA A 5 -29.35 25.81 0.73
CA ALA A 5 -29.30 25.52 2.15
C ALA A 5 -29.39 24.01 2.46
N ASP A 6 -30.11 23.26 1.61
CA ASP A 6 -30.39 21.85 1.75
C ASP A 6 -29.46 20.96 0.92
N HIS A 7 -28.44 21.54 0.26
CA HIS A 7 -27.48 20.75 -0.53
C HIS A 7 -26.67 19.85 0.39
N TRP A 8 -26.62 18.55 0.07
CA TRP A 8 -25.97 17.51 0.90
C TRP A 8 -24.49 17.80 1.20
N ALA A 9 -23.79 18.40 0.23
CA ALA A 9 -22.35 18.69 0.35
C ALA A 9 -22.06 20.08 0.98
N LYS A 10 -23.08 20.87 1.37
CA LYS A 10 -22.89 22.24 1.85
C LYS A 10 -21.91 22.34 3.02
N GLY A 11 -22.02 21.43 3.99
CA GLY A 11 -21.09 21.40 5.14
C GLY A 11 -19.66 21.20 4.72
N TYR A 12 -19.42 20.23 3.84
CA TYR A 12 -18.09 19.91 3.31
C TYR A 12 -17.52 21.05 2.45
N ILE A 13 -18.34 21.68 1.61
CA ILE A 13 -17.96 22.84 0.80
C ILE A 13 -17.53 23.99 1.71
N ASN A 14 -18.36 24.35 2.71
CA ASN A 14 -18.05 25.43 3.63
C ASN A 14 -16.74 25.18 4.38
N GLN A 15 -16.52 23.94 4.84
CA GLN A 15 -15.28 23.58 5.52
C GLN A 15 -14.08 23.68 4.56
N GLY A 16 -14.17 23.09 3.38
CA GLY A 16 -13.07 23.11 2.42
C GLY A 16 -12.72 24.50 1.91
N VAL A 17 -13.71 25.42 1.81
CA VAL A 17 -13.47 26.83 1.51
C VAL A 17 -12.81 27.55 2.70
N ALA A 18 -13.27 27.27 3.92
CA ALA A 18 -12.68 27.86 5.13
C ALA A 18 -11.22 27.42 5.33
N ASP A 19 -10.92 26.16 5.01
CA ASP A 19 -9.57 25.59 5.08
C ASP A 19 -8.68 25.99 3.88
N GLY A 20 -9.27 26.62 2.84
CA GLY A 20 -8.55 27.20 1.72
C GLY A 20 -8.11 26.25 0.60
N PHE A 21 -8.52 24.97 0.63
CA PHE A 21 -8.12 24.00 -0.42
C PHE A 21 -9.12 23.88 -1.58
N ILE A 22 -10.34 24.41 -1.43
CA ILE A 22 -11.30 24.56 -2.54
C ILE A 22 -11.79 26.00 -2.66
N ALA A 23 -12.19 26.39 -3.85
CA ALA A 23 -12.78 27.69 -4.14
C ALA A 23 -13.88 27.52 -5.19
N GLY A 24 -14.79 28.51 -5.26
CA GLY A 24 -15.80 28.56 -6.32
C GLY A 24 -15.19 28.76 -7.71
N MET A 25 -16.00 28.54 -8.72
CA MET A 25 -15.64 28.80 -10.12
C MET A 25 -15.55 30.31 -10.41
N SER A 26 -16.27 31.11 -9.62
CA SER A 26 -16.24 32.57 -9.62
C SER A 26 -16.64 33.12 -8.25
N ASP A 27 -16.65 34.44 -8.09
CA ASP A 27 -17.09 35.11 -6.86
C ASP A 27 -18.55 34.82 -6.48
N THR A 28 -19.35 34.34 -7.41
CA THR A 28 -20.79 34.11 -7.23
C THR A 28 -21.26 32.68 -7.51
N GLU A 29 -20.40 31.82 -8.08
CA GLU A 29 -20.73 30.50 -8.54
C GLU A 29 -19.73 29.46 -8.01
N PHE A 30 -20.23 28.38 -7.43
CA PHE A 30 -19.43 27.25 -6.94
C PHE A 30 -19.54 26.02 -7.85
N ASP A 31 -20.73 25.79 -8.43
CA ASP A 31 -21.10 24.65 -9.26
C ASP A 31 -20.92 23.29 -8.54
N PRO A 32 -21.68 23.04 -7.44
CA PRO A 32 -21.45 21.90 -6.56
C PRO A 32 -21.69 20.53 -7.18
N ASP A 33 -22.46 20.47 -8.26
CA ASP A 33 -22.82 19.24 -8.96
C ASP A 33 -21.96 18.98 -10.22
N ALA A 34 -21.01 19.88 -10.53
CA ALA A 34 -20.11 19.70 -11.66
C ALA A 34 -19.11 18.57 -11.42
N ASN A 35 -18.73 17.89 -12.47
CA ASN A 35 -17.65 16.93 -12.44
C ASN A 35 -16.30 17.62 -12.25
N VAL A 36 -15.44 17.02 -11.43
CA VAL A 36 -14.09 17.55 -11.17
C VAL A 36 -13.14 17.10 -12.27
N THR A 37 -12.44 18.04 -12.88
CA THR A 37 -11.41 17.75 -13.88
C THR A 37 -10.09 17.35 -13.23
N TYR A 38 -9.22 16.70 -14.02
CA TYR A 38 -7.92 16.20 -13.56
C TYR A 38 -7.05 17.33 -12.96
N VAL A 39 -6.99 18.48 -13.60
CA VAL A 39 -6.17 19.59 -13.10
C VAL A 39 -6.80 20.26 -11.87
N GLN A 40 -8.14 20.29 -11.76
CA GLN A 40 -8.83 20.78 -10.55
C GLN A 40 -8.55 19.90 -9.34
N ALA A 41 -8.61 18.57 -9.51
CA ALA A 41 -8.27 17.64 -8.44
C ALA A 41 -6.83 17.79 -7.97
N GLN A 42 -5.87 18.01 -8.88
CA GLN A 42 -4.48 18.29 -8.51
C GLN A 42 -4.37 19.55 -7.64
N LYS A 43 -5.05 20.64 -8.02
CA LYS A 43 -5.08 21.86 -7.21
C LYS A 43 -5.62 21.59 -5.82
N MET A 44 -6.79 20.96 -5.73
CA MET A 44 -7.45 20.70 -4.45
C MET A 44 -6.55 19.88 -3.51
N LEU A 45 -5.93 18.80 -4.01
CA LEU A 45 -5.09 17.93 -3.20
C LEU A 45 -3.75 18.58 -2.82
N VAL A 46 -3.10 19.27 -3.73
CA VAL A 46 -1.85 20.01 -3.43
C VAL A 46 -2.10 21.09 -2.37
N SER A 47 -3.24 21.79 -2.44
CA SER A 47 -3.62 22.79 -1.43
C SER A 47 -3.97 22.13 -0.09
N ALA A 48 -4.68 21.00 -0.09
CA ALA A 48 -5.08 20.28 1.12
C ALA A 48 -3.89 19.76 1.96
N ILE A 49 -2.77 19.42 1.32
CA ILE A 49 -1.55 19.00 2.02
C ILE A 49 -0.57 20.16 2.29
N GLY A 50 -1.02 21.42 2.09
CA GLY A 50 -0.31 22.63 2.52
C GLY A 50 0.64 23.26 1.50
N TYR A 51 0.71 22.76 0.25
CA TYR A 51 1.65 23.27 -0.76
C TYR A 51 1.13 24.45 -1.60
N GLU A 52 0.01 25.06 -1.22
CA GLU A 52 -0.59 26.19 -1.95
C GLU A 52 0.44 27.31 -2.25
N THR A 53 1.16 27.78 -1.22
CA THR A 53 2.14 28.85 -1.36
C THR A 53 3.29 28.48 -2.30
N PHE A 54 3.76 27.24 -2.22
CA PHE A 54 4.81 26.75 -3.10
C PHE A 54 4.33 26.63 -4.55
N ALA A 55 3.10 26.14 -4.77
CA ALA A 55 2.51 26.04 -6.09
C ALA A 55 2.32 27.42 -6.73
N GLN A 56 1.89 28.40 -5.96
CA GLN A 56 1.78 29.80 -6.42
C GLN A 56 3.16 30.37 -6.83
N GLY A 57 4.20 30.11 -6.04
CA GLY A 57 5.57 30.52 -6.36
C GLY A 57 6.17 29.85 -7.60
N GLN A 58 5.65 28.68 -7.99
CA GLN A 58 6.09 27.90 -9.17
C GLN A 58 5.21 28.13 -10.42
N GLY A 59 4.61 29.29 -10.54
CA GLY A 59 3.81 29.69 -11.70
C GLY A 59 2.30 29.58 -11.52
N GLY A 60 1.84 29.25 -10.31
CA GLY A 60 0.42 29.23 -9.94
C GLY A 60 -0.43 28.28 -10.77
N TRP A 61 -1.67 28.68 -11.01
CA TRP A 61 -2.64 27.91 -11.78
C TRP A 61 -2.37 27.96 -13.29
N PRO A 62 -2.38 26.79 -13.99
CA PRO A 62 -2.42 25.42 -13.46
C PRO A 62 -1.02 24.84 -13.20
N THR A 63 0.04 25.50 -13.67
CA THR A 63 1.40 24.93 -13.82
C THR A 63 2.02 24.50 -12.48
N GLY A 64 1.99 25.38 -11.47
CA GLY A 64 2.58 25.11 -10.17
C GLY A 64 1.93 23.90 -9.48
N TYR A 65 0.61 23.81 -9.53
CA TYR A 65 -0.11 22.68 -8.93
C TYR A 65 0.20 21.35 -9.63
N LYS A 66 0.30 21.35 -10.96
CA LYS A 66 0.70 20.18 -11.74
C LYS A 66 2.11 19.72 -11.38
N THR A 67 3.02 20.67 -11.21
CA THR A 67 4.41 20.39 -10.83
C THR A 67 4.47 19.71 -9.47
N TYR A 68 3.78 20.27 -8.47
CA TYR A 68 3.76 19.66 -7.13
C TYR A 68 2.97 18.36 -7.09
N ALA A 69 1.83 18.24 -7.77
CA ALA A 69 1.08 16.98 -7.85
C ALA A 69 1.92 15.83 -8.41
N ALA A 70 2.78 16.13 -9.40
CA ALA A 70 3.70 15.14 -9.97
C ALA A 70 4.88 14.83 -9.05
N SER A 71 5.51 15.84 -8.44
CA SER A 71 6.68 15.67 -7.57
C SER A 71 6.36 14.98 -6.24
N LEU A 72 5.13 15.05 -5.80
CA LEU A 72 4.60 14.41 -4.59
C LEU A 72 3.87 13.09 -4.88
N ASP A 73 4.03 12.54 -6.08
CA ASP A 73 3.39 11.30 -6.52
C ASP A 73 1.85 11.28 -6.46
N ILE A 74 1.17 12.44 -6.27
CA ILE A 74 -0.31 12.51 -6.19
C ILE A 74 -0.97 11.93 -7.44
N THR A 75 -0.32 12.05 -8.60
CA THR A 75 -0.83 11.57 -9.88
C THR A 75 -0.34 10.16 -10.25
N LYS A 76 0.36 9.48 -9.36
CA LYS A 76 0.88 8.13 -9.56
C LYS A 76 -0.23 7.14 -9.89
N GLY A 77 0.00 6.31 -10.91
CA GLY A 77 -0.99 5.35 -11.39
C GLY A 77 -2.04 5.95 -12.35
N ILE A 78 -2.03 7.27 -12.57
CA ILE A 78 -2.93 7.94 -13.51
C ILE A 78 -2.11 8.52 -14.65
N SER A 79 -2.40 8.09 -15.87
CA SER A 79 -1.66 8.52 -17.07
C SER A 79 -2.57 8.58 -18.30
N GLY A 80 -2.11 9.29 -19.34
CA GLY A 80 -2.80 9.32 -20.64
C GLY A 80 -4.07 10.17 -20.67
N ILE A 81 -4.33 11.00 -19.65
CA ILE A 81 -5.49 11.89 -19.59
C ILE A 81 -5.08 13.36 -19.71
N LYS A 82 -6.00 14.20 -20.19
CA LYS A 82 -5.78 15.65 -20.36
C LYS A 82 -6.18 16.41 -19.09
N ASP A 83 -5.67 17.61 -18.92
CA ASP A 83 -6.01 18.50 -17.81
C ASP A 83 -7.52 18.73 -17.64
N SER A 84 -8.24 18.83 -18.76
CA SER A 84 -9.70 19.04 -18.80
C SER A 84 -10.52 17.76 -18.72
N THR A 85 -9.89 16.59 -18.58
CA THR A 85 -10.62 15.33 -18.46
C THR A 85 -11.32 15.25 -17.10
N GLU A 86 -12.61 14.99 -17.10
CA GLU A 86 -13.40 14.71 -15.92
C GLU A 86 -12.98 13.37 -15.32
N LEU A 87 -12.74 13.34 -14.02
CA LEU A 87 -12.24 12.16 -13.33
C LEU A 87 -13.36 11.19 -12.96
N THR A 88 -13.07 9.92 -13.08
CA THR A 88 -13.89 8.86 -12.49
C THR A 88 -13.68 8.80 -10.97
N ARG A 89 -14.65 8.23 -10.23
CA ARG A 89 -14.53 8.01 -8.77
C ARG A 89 -13.27 7.20 -8.39
N ALA A 90 -12.92 6.21 -9.21
CA ALA A 90 -11.71 5.39 -8.98
C ALA A 90 -10.43 6.22 -9.12
N GLN A 91 -10.34 7.10 -10.12
CA GLN A 91 -9.19 7.99 -10.30
C GLN A 91 -9.07 9.01 -9.16
N VAL A 92 -10.21 9.58 -8.72
CA VAL A 92 -10.23 10.47 -7.55
C VAL A 92 -9.77 9.75 -6.29
N ALA A 93 -10.27 8.53 -6.03
CA ALA A 93 -9.87 7.72 -4.88
C ALA A 93 -8.36 7.41 -4.89
N GLN A 94 -7.80 7.07 -6.06
CA GLN A 94 -6.37 6.85 -6.22
C GLN A 94 -5.55 8.12 -5.92
N MET A 95 -5.99 9.28 -6.42
CA MET A 95 -5.30 10.54 -6.15
C MET A 95 -5.38 10.95 -4.68
N ILE A 96 -6.51 10.70 -4.02
CA ILE A 96 -6.67 10.94 -2.57
C ILE A 96 -5.72 10.02 -1.78
N ASP A 97 -5.70 8.71 -2.06
CA ASP A 97 -4.80 7.76 -1.41
C ASP A 97 -3.34 8.19 -1.54
N ASN A 98 -2.92 8.58 -2.74
CA ASN A 98 -1.58 9.10 -2.98
C ASN A 98 -1.29 10.39 -2.19
N ALA A 99 -2.26 11.32 -2.13
CA ALA A 99 -2.10 12.58 -1.40
C ALA A 99 -2.04 12.38 0.12
N MET A 100 -2.78 11.42 0.65
CA MET A 100 -2.76 11.08 2.08
C MET A 100 -1.41 10.53 2.54
N ASP A 101 -0.63 9.95 1.63
CA ASP A 101 0.72 9.41 1.87
C ASP A 101 1.84 10.41 1.53
N ALA A 102 1.50 11.56 0.98
CA ALA A 102 2.47 12.60 0.63
C ALA A 102 2.90 13.40 1.87
N PRO A 103 4.20 13.79 1.95
CA PRO A 103 4.69 14.63 3.03
C PRO A 103 3.89 15.92 3.14
N LEU A 104 3.49 16.30 4.36
CA LEU A 104 2.77 17.55 4.61
C LEU A 104 3.69 18.77 4.48
N CYS A 105 3.12 19.89 4.12
CA CYS A 105 3.73 21.21 4.29
C CYS A 105 2.95 21.96 5.37
N VAL A 106 3.63 22.30 6.46
CA VAL A 106 3.01 22.94 7.62
C VAL A 106 3.60 24.34 7.87
N ILE A 107 2.85 25.16 8.59
CA ILE A 107 3.37 26.44 9.11
C ILE A 107 4.12 26.15 10.41
N ALA A 108 5.46 26.09 10.35
CA ALA A 108 6.31 25.87 11.51
C ALA A 108 6.52 27.14 12.37
N GLY A 109 6.05 28.28 11.92
CA GLY A 109 6.15 29.56 12.63
C GLY A 109 5.87 30.74 11.72
N TRP A 110 6.14 31.94 12.24
CA TRP A 110 5.92 33.19 11.53
C TRP A 110 7.17 34.06 11.56
N LYS A 111 7.52 34.64 10.42
CA LYS A 111 8.63 35.59 10.28
C LYS A 111 8.09 36.99 10.24
N PRO A 112 8.57 37.90 11.12
CA PRO A 112 8.18 39.31 11.03
C PRO A 112 8.85 39.97 9.82
N GLU A 113 8.08 40.77 9.08
CA GLU A 113 8.54 41.57 7.98
C GLU A 113 8.78 43.01 8.44
N TRP A 114 9.65 43.77 7.74
CA TRP A 114 9.99 45.14 8.06
C TRP A 114 8.79 46.10 8.03
N ASN A 115 7.73 45.76 7.30
CA ASN A 115 6.49 46.53 7.21
C ASN A 115 5.46 46.23 8.32
N GLY A 116 5.84 45.39 9.30
CA GLY A 116 5.00 44.99 10.42
C GLY A 116 4.04 43.83 10.11
N THR A 117 4.06 43.27 8.90
CA THR A 117 3.33 42.05 8.57
C THR A 117 4.13 40.83 9.01
N GLN A 118 3.49 39.64 9.00
CA GLN A 118 4.12 38.38 9.26
C GLN A 118 3.93 37.45 8.04
N THR A 119 5.00 36.75 7.65
CA THR A 119 4.93 35.71 6.64
C THR A 119 5.05 34.34 7.27
N PRO A 120 4.31 33.31 6.79
CA PRO A 120 4.42 31.96 7.31
C PRO A 120 5.80 31.38 7.00
N ASN A 121 6.42 30.76 8.00
CA ASN A 121 7.58 29.91 7.80
C ASN A 121 7.10 28.51 7.47
N LEU A 122 7.13 28.15 6.20
CA LEU A 122 6.68 26.85 5.73
C LEU A 122 7.78 25.79 5.91
N GLU A 123 7.39 24.63 6.37
CA GLU A 123 8.27 23.47 6.54
C GLU A 123 7.65 22.23 5.91
N VAL A 124 8.43 21.53 5.07
CA VAL A 124 8.03 20.26 4.49
C VAL A 124 8.41 19.15 5.45
N ARG A 125 7.46 18.31 5.79
CA ARG A 125 7.59 17.18 6.72
C ARG A 125 8.00 15.90 5.98
N ASP A 126 9.17 15.89 5.36
CA ASP A 126 9.65 14.81 4.48
C ASP A 126 10.74 13.92 5.10
N GLY A 127 10.99 14.03 6.41
CA GLY A 127 11.99 13.23 7.11
C GLY A 127 13.46 13.56 6.79
N LYS A 128 13.71 14.58 5.93
CA LYS A 128 15.07 14.92 5.50
C LYS A 128 15.65 16.04 6.34
N GLU A 129 16.99 16.06 6.46
CA GLU A 129 17.73 17.14 7.13
C GLU A 129 17.28 17.39 8.59
N GLY A 130 16.82 16.33 9.29
CA GLY A 130 16.34 16.40 10.66
C GLY A 130 14.92 16.94 10.82
N ARG A 131 14.18 17.07 9.73
CA ARG A 131 12.73 17.36 9.78
C ARG A 131 11.95 16.10 10.13
N ALA A 132 10.80 16.27 10.79
CA ALA A 132 9.85 15.17 10.98
C ALA A 132 9.30 14.67 9.63
N TYR A 133 8.91 13.40 9.58
CA TYR A 133 8.11 12.85 8.49
C TYR A 133 6.65 12.79 8.94
N GLU A 134 5.79 13.55 8.29
CA GLU A 134 4.36 13.62 8.60
C GLU A 134 3.55 13.59 7.31
N THR A 135 2.49 12.79 7.31
CA THR A 135 1.51 12.67 6.23
C THR A 135 0.10 12.87 6.80
N LEU A 136 -0.93 12.95 5.96
CA LEU A 136 -2.31 12.95 6.46
C LEU A 136 -2.66 11.63 7.15
N PHE A 137 -2.10 10.51 6.73
CA PHE A 137 -2.30 9.23 7.42
C PHE A 137 -1.75 9.28 8.84
N THR A 138 -0.49 9.67 9.03
CA THR A 138 0.13 9.66 10.35
C THR A 138 -0.46 10.75 11.26
N GLU A 139 -0.62 11.97 10.77
CA GLU A 139 -1.01 13.14 11.56
C GLU A 139 -2.49 13.17 11.95
N LYS A 140 -3.37 12.57 11.15
CA LYS A 140 -4.83 12.65 11.36
C LYS A 140 -5.49 11.33 11.72
N HIS A 141 -4.82 10.22 11.48
CA HIS A 141 -5.43 8.90 11.60
C HIS A 141 -4.59 7.89 12.37
N ASP A 142 -3.42 8.26 12.87
CA ASP A 142 -2.44 7.35 13.48
C ASP A 142 -2.26 6.09 12.64
N ALA A 143 -2.21 6.29 11.31
CA ALA A 143 -2.13 5.22 10.34
C ALA A 143 -0.83 5.28 9.55
N TYR A 144 -0.30 4.09 9.24
CA TYR A 144 1.00 3.93 8.58
C TYR A 144 0.86 3.03 7.37
N LYS A 145 1.45 3.43 6.26
CA LYS A 145 1.61 2.58 5.08
C LYS A 145 2.90 1.79 5.20
N VAL A 146 2.80 0.50 5.41
CA VAL A 146 3.93 -0.38 5.67
C VAL A 146 4.07 -1.45 4.60
N TYR A 147 5.29 -1.94 4.42
CA TYR A 147 5.59 -3.06 3.53
C TYR A 147 6.28 -4.15 4.33
N GLY A 148 5.86 -5.39 4.11
CA GLY A 148 6.39 -6.53 4.85
C GLY A 148 5.62 -7.81 4.59
N ARG A 149 5.64 -8.71 5.57
CA ARG A 149 5.03 -10.04 5.45
C ARG A 149 4.26 -10.43 6.70
N VAL A 150 3.13 -11.08 6.51
CA VAL A 150 2.52 -11.87 7.57
C VAL A 150 3.41 -13.09 7.81
N THR A 151 4.01 -13.19 8.98
CA THR A 151 4.93 -14.28 9.34
C THR A 151 4.25 -15.40 10.12
N GLU A 152 3.23 -15.06 10.91
CA GLU A 152 2.42 -16.00 11.68
C GLU A 152 0.93 -15.68 11.61
N THR A 153 0.12 -16.72 11.70
CA THR A 153 -1.34 -16.66 11.85
C THR A 153 -1.74 -17.62 12.97
N SER A 154 -2.96 -17.59 13.44
CA SER A 154 -3.47 -18.55 14.43
C SER A 154 -3.34 -20.02 14.02
N LYS A 155 -3.15 -20.30 12.73
CA LYS A 155 -2.93 -21.66 12.20
C LYS A 155 -1.46 -22.08 12.17
N THR A 156 -0.52 -21.12 12.21
CA THR A 156 0.92 -21.37 12.01
C THR A 156 1.78 -21.05 13.22
N GLY A 157 1.26 -20.30 14.18
CA GLY A 157 2.01 -19.82 15.33
C GLY A 157 1.17 -19.69 16.59
N SER A 158 1.62 -18.85 17.50
CA SER A 158 1.03 -18.68 18.83
C SER A 158 0.17 -17.42 18.93
N VAL A 159 -0.19 -16.81 17.81
CA VAL A 159 -1.01 -15.59 17.79
C VAL A 159 -2.50 -15.90 17.97
N ASP A 160 -3.25 -14.96 18.52
CA ASP A 160 -4.69 -15.07 18.71
C ASP A 160 -5.44 -15.19 17.37
N ASN A 161 -6.68 -15.71 17.40
CA ASN A 161 -7.46 -15.99 16.19
C ASN A 161 -7.81 -14.73 15.37
N ASP A 162 -7.82 -13.57 15.99
CA ASP A 162 -8.10 -12.26 15.39
C ASP A 162 -6.84 -11.44 15.08
N LYS A 163 -5.66 -12.03 15.31
CA LYS A 163 -4.36 -11.39 15.06
C LYS A 163 -3.51 -12.17 14.06
N VAL A 164 -2.55 -11.49 13.49
CA VAL A 164 -1.41 -12.05 12.74
C VAL A 164 -0.14 -11.36 13.21
N THR A 165 1.00 -12.06 13.18
CA THR A 165 2.30 -11.40 13.29
C THR A 165 2.66 -10.84 11.93
N PHE A 166 2.80 -9.51 11.83
CA PHE A 166 3.24 -8.84 10.62
C PHE A 166 4.67 -8.32 10.84
N GLN A 167 5.59 -8.77 10.00
CA GLN A 167 6.96 -8.28 9.97
C GLN A 167 7.05 -7.09 9.01
N VAL A 168 7.20 -5.89 9.57
CA VAL A 168 7.40 -4.66 8.81
C VAL A 168 8.85 -4.63 8.34
N GLU A 169 9.07 -4.65 7.03
CA GLU A 169 10.39 -4.62 6.40
C GLU A 169 10.74 -3.23 5.83
N LYS A 170 9.71 -2.42 5.59
CA LYS A 170 9.87 -1.04 5.14
C LYS A 170 8.67 -0.19 5.58
N ALA A 171 8.96 0.92 6.20
CA ALA A 171 7.99 1.97 6.47
C ALA A 171 8.73 3.29 6.68
N ASP A 172 8.10 4.38 6.25
CA ASP A 172 8.56 5.72 6.55
C ASP A 172 7.87 6.15 7.87
N ASN A 173 8.69 6.47 8.88
CA ASN A 173 8.23 6.96 10.20
C ASN A 173 7.24 6.04 10.95
N PHE A 174 7.44 4.74 10.87
CA PHE A 174 6.66 3.79 11.66
C PHE A 174 7.09 3.88 13.14
N ASP A 175 6.15 4.23 14.01
CA ASP A 175 6.40 4.40 15.44
C ASP A 175 7.61 5.30 15.73
N ASP A 176 7.70 6.42 15.00
CA ASP A 176 8.79 7.41 15.03
C ASP A 176 10.17 6.91 14.53
N GLU A 177 10.23 5.71 13.96
CA GLU A 177 11.47 5.15 13.41
C GLU A 177 11.33 4.77 11.92
N GLU A 178 12.41 4.96 11.14
CA GLU A 178 12.49 4.45 9.77
C GLU A 178 12.80 2.94 9.80
N VAL A 179 11.86 2.12 9.35
CA VAL A 179 12.05 0.66 9.28
C VAL A 179 12.67 0.27 7.93
N LYS A 180 13.70 -0.57 7.98
CA LYS A 180 14.46 -1.07 6.81
C LYS A 180 14.47 -2.60 6.77
N ALA A 181 14.71 -3.16 5.59
CA ALA A 181 14.73 -4.60 5.37
C ALA A 181 15.83 -5.34 6.16
N ASP A 182 16.92 -4.67 6.49
CA ASP A 182 18.01 -5.21 7.34
C ASP A 182 17.76 -5.06 8.85
N SER A 183 16.70 -4.34 9.22
CA SER A 183 16.26 -4.15 10.61
C SER A 183 14.72 -4.15 10.67
N PRO A 184 14.06 -5.28 10.37
CA PRO A 184 12.60 -5.36 10.38
C PRO A 184 12.05 -5.35 11.81
N VAL A 185 10.81 -4.85 11.95
CA VAL A 185 10.05 -4.86 13.20
C VAL A 185 8.90 -5.86 13.07
N SER A 186 8.69 -6.71 14.06
CA SER A 186 7.59 -7.69 14.07
C SER A 186 6.58 -7.31 15.14
N GLU A 187 5.31 -7.18 14.74
CA GLU A 187 4.20 -6.81 15.61
C GLU A 187 3.01 -7.75 15.41
N ASP A 188 2.33 -8.06 16.52
CA ASP A 188 1.06 -8.76 16.49
C ASP A 188 -0.08 -7.77 16.26
N MET A 189 -0.68 -7.83 15.07
CA MET A 189 -1.68 -6.88 14.61
C MET A 189 -3.05 -7.53 14.48
N TYR A 190 -4.10 -6.83 14.87
CA TYR A 190 -5.48 -7.26 14.59
C TYR A 190 -5.74 -7.33 13.09
N ILE A 191 -6.40 -8.40 12.67
CA ILE A 191 -6.77 -8.62 11.26
C ILE A 191 -7.84 -7.62 10.80
N GLY A 192 -8.78 -7.25 11.68
CA GLY A 192 -9.95 -6.44 11.33
C GLY A 192 -10.71 -7.08 10.17
N ASP A 193 -11.13 -6.25 9.21
CA ASP A 193 -11.81 -6.69 7.99
C ASP A 193 -10.85 -7.00 6.82
N SER A 194 -9.53 -6.87 7.03
CA SER A 194 -8.51 -6.94 5.97
C SER A 194 -8.28 -8.34 5.41
N LYS A 195 -8.63 -9.40 6.16
CA LYS A 195 -8.32 -10.82 5.86
C LYS A 195 -6.81 -11.06 5.67
N ALA A 196 -6.00 -10.41 6.52
CA ALA A 196 -4.55 -10.48 6.46
C ALA A 196 -3.99 -11.90 6.64
N ASP A 197 -4.74 -12.79 7.30
CA ASP A 197 -4.41 -14.22 7.44
C ASP A 197 -4.25 -14.95 6.10
N ASN A 198 -4.84 -14.46 5.02
CA ASN A 198 -4.67 -15.01 3.67
C ASN A 198 -3.37 -14.58 2.99
N TYR A 199 -2.61 -13.67 3.60
CA TYR A 199 -1.36 -13.11 3.04
C TYR A 199 -0.11 -13.70 3.68
N LEU A 200 -0.22 -14.86 4.34
CA LEU A 200 0.93 -15.53 4.98
C LEU A 200 2.11 -15.63 4.00
N ARG A 201 3.28 -15.12 4.43
CA ARG A 201 4.54 -15.06 3.68
C ARG A 201 4.52 -14.23 2.38
N THR A 202 3.38 -13.63 2.02
CA THR A 202 3.30 -12.76 0.85
C THR A 202 3.88 -11.39 1.20
N TYR A 203 4.84 -10.92 0.40
CA TYR A 203 5.32 -9.54 0.53
C TYR A 203 4.20 -8.59 0.14
N SER A 204 3.74 -7.83 1.09
CA SER A 204 2.50 -7.07 1.01
C SER A 204 2.73 -5.60 1.37
N GLN A 205 1.90 -4.74 0.81
CA GLN A 205 1.67 -3.41 1.32
C GLN A 205 0.43 -3.46 2.21
N ALA A 206 0.55 -2.96 3.42
CA ALA A 206 -0.57 -2.83 4.34
C ALA A 206 -0.73 -1.37 4.80
N LEU A 207 -1.97 -0.96 5.02
CA LEU A 207 -2.31 0.22 5.79
C LEU A 207 -2.70 -0.26 7.18
N ILE A 208 -1.97 0.16 8.19
CA ILE A 208 -2.21 -0.19 9.59
C ILE A 208 -2.57 1.06 10.37
N GLN A 209 -3.35 0.90 11.42
CA GLN A 209 -3.75 2.00 12.31
C GLN A 209 -3.44 1.63 13.75
N LYS A 210 -2.82 2.55 14.47
CA LYS A 210 -2.54 2.44 15.90
C LYS A 210 -3.76 2.92 16.70
N ASN A 211 -4.11 2.23 17.76
CA ASN A 211 -5.16 2.65 18.69
C ASN A 211 -4.57 3.29 19.95
N ASP A 212 -5.43 3.77 20.86
CA ASP A 212 -5.01 4.44 22.11
C ASP A 212 -4.27 3.49 23.10
N ASP A 213 -4.35 2.18 22.89
CA ASP A 213 -3.67 1.15 23.70
C ASP A 213 -2.33 0.71 23.08
N ASP A 214 -1.81 1.44 22.09
CA ASP A 214 -0.60 1.13 21.32
C ASP A 214 -0.67 -0.17 20.50
N GLU A 215 -1.87 -0.68 20.22
CA GLU A 215 -2.05 -1.87 19.38
C GLU A 215 -2.39 -1.49 17.94
N PHE A 216 -1.93 -2.31 16.99
CA PHE A 216 -2.15 -2.08 15.56
C PHE A 216 -3.30 -2.93 15.00
N THR A 217 -4.07 -2.34 14.09
CA THR A 217 -5.09 -3.02 13.27
C THR A 217 -4.75 -2.86 11.80
N ILE A 218 -4.76 -3.94 11.03
CA ILE A 218 -4.58 -3.91 9.58
C ILE A 218 -5.90 -3.49 8.94
N LEU A 219 -5.97 -2.26 8.46
CA LEU A 219 -7.16 -1.72 7.78
C LEU A 219 -7.32 -2.28 6.37
N SER A 220 -6.21 -2.43 5.65
CA SER A 220 -6.17 -3.04 4.31
C SER A 220 -4.82 -3.67 4.05
N ILE A 221 -4.80 -4.70 3.21
CA ILE A 221 -3.58 -5.39 2.78
C ILE A 221 -3.73 -5.86 1.34
N ALA A 222 -2.66 -5.75 0.58
CA ALA A 222 -2.56 -6.25 -0.79
C ALA A 222 -1.15 -6.73 -1.08
N ALA A 223 -1.01 -7.72 -1.97
CA ALA A 223 0.31 -8.12 -2.44
C ALA A 223 1.02 -6.93 -3.08
N ALA A 224 2.24 -6.64 -2.63
CA ALA A 224 3.02 -5.53 -3.16
C ALA A 224 3.43 -5.81 -4.62
N ALA A 225 3.60 -4.76 -5.42
CA ALA A 225 4.03 -4.89 -6.82
C ALA A 225 5.39 -5.59 -6.97
N ALA A 226 6.25 -5.53 -5.95
CA ALA A 226 7.52 -6.24 -5.89
C ALA A 226 7.36 -7.74 -5.58
N ASN A 227 6.18 -8.19 -5.18
CA ASN A 227 5.92 -9.60 -4.94
C ASN A 227 6.02 -10.39 -6.25
N LYS A 228 6.87 -11.41 -6.26
CA LYS A 228 7.11 -12.27 -7.42
C LYS A 228 6.55 -13.68 -7.20
N SER A 229 5.40 -13.79 -6.56
CA SER A 229 4.73 -15.07 -6.42
C SER A 229 4.17 -15.56 -7.75
N VAL A 230 4.21 -16.87 -7.93
CA VAL A 230 3.60 -17.57 -9.07
C VAL A 230 2.72 -18.67 -8.51
N THR A 231 1.45 -18.68 -8.91
CA THR A 231 0.53 -19.76 -8.55
C THR A 231 0.40 -20.71 -9.75
N VAL A 232 0.59 -21.99 -9.49
CA VAL A 232 0.51 -23.09 -10.46
C VAL A 232 -0.46 -24.17 -9.94
N ALA A 233 -1.14 -24.86 -10.83
CA ALA A 233 -2.00 -25.98 -10.45
C ALA A 233 -1.15 -27.24 -10.18
N SER A 234 -1.55 -28.05 -9.19
CA SER A 234 -0.88 -29.32 -8.90
C SER A 234 -1.00 -30.31 -10.06
N GLU A 235 -2.12 -30.27 -10.82
CA GLU A 235 -2.34 -31.12 -12.01
C GLU A 235 -1.30 -30.87 -13.13
N ASP A 236 -0.69 -29.68 -13.15
CA ASP A 236 0.33 -29.30 -14.15
C ASP A 236 1.74 -29.72 -13.72
N PHE A 237 1.92 -30.44 -12.60
CA PHE A 237 3.21 -30.85 -12.07
C PHE A 237 3.93 -31.84 -13.00
N ASP A 238 5.14 -31.51 -13.44
CA ASP A 238 6.00 -32.39 -14.24
C ASP A 238 6.94 -33.17 -13.35
N GLU A 239 6.47 -34.32 -12.85
CA GLU A 239 7.24 -35.20 -11.98
C GLU A 239 8.54 -35.73 -12.62
N ASN A 240 8.52 -35.90 -13.97
CA ASN A 240 9.67 -36.50 -14.67
C ASN A 240 10.88 -35.57 -14.73
N LYS A 241 10.69 -34.26 -14.62
CA LYS A 241 11.77 -33.27 -14.65
C LYS A 241 12.09 -32.67 -13.29
N SER A 242 11.14 -32.73 -12.37
CA SER A 242 11.31 -32.14 -11.05
C SER A 242 12.35 -32.91 -10.22
N THR A 243 13.07 -32.19 -9.36
CA THR A 243 14.12 -32.70 -8.48
C THR A 243 13.98 -32.14 -7.08
N GLY A 244 14.80 -32.56 -6.13
CA GLY A 244 14.84 -31.95 -4.78
C GLY A 244 15.25 -30.47 -4.76
N GLU A 245 15.78 -29.96 -5.89
CA GLU A 245 16.25 -28.57 -6.00
C GLU A 245 15.39 -27.71 -6.92
N ALA A 246 14.55 -28.31 -7.75
CA ALA A 246 13.71 -27.57 -8.70
C ALA A 246 12.40 -28.30 -9.00
N LEU A 247 11.30 -27.54 -8.99
CA LEU A 247 9.99 -27.99 -9.44
C LEU A 247 9.75 -27.56 -10.89
N TYR A 248 9.07 -28.40 -11.65
CA TYR A 248 8.66 -28.11 -13.00
C TYR A 248 7.16 -28.24 -13.14
N PHE A 249 6.53 -27.30 -13.83
CA PHE A 249 5.09 -27.32 -14.13
C PHE A 249 4.85 -27.08 -15.60
N PHE A 250 3.98 -27.84 -16.21
CA PHE A 250 3.52 -27.61 -17.58
C PHE A 250 2.68 -26.32 -17.64
N PRO A 251 2.64 -25.62 -18.78
CA PRO A 251 1.61 -24.62 -19.01
C PRO A 251 0.21 -25.26 -18.92
N ALA A 252 -0.74 -24.58 -18.34
CA ALA A 252 -2.09 -25.10 -18.07
C ALA A 252 -2.70 -25.81 -19.31
N GLY A 253 -3.20 -27.03 -19.10
CA GLY A 253 -3.80 -27.85 -20.15
C GLY A 253 -2.81 -28.43 -21.18
N THR A 254 -1.51 -28.46 -20.88
CA THR A 254 -0.49 -29.05 -21.77
C THR A 254 0.33 -30.14 -21.05
N THR A 255 1.05 -30.95 -21.82
CA THR A 255 2.00 -31.95 -21.31
C THR A 255 3.42 -31.73 -21.87
N LYS A 256 3.68 -30.53 -22.37
CA LYS A 256 4.97 -30.16 -22.98
C LYS A 256 5.38 -28.76 -22.59
N GLY A 257 6.70 -28.52 -22.55
CA GLY A 257 7.24 -27.19 -22.35
C GLY A 257 7.17 -26.72 -20.89
N SER A 258 7.39 -27.62 -19.94
CA SER A 258 7.36 -27.28 -18.51
C SER A 258 8.35 -26.17 -18.15
N THR A 259 7.91 -25.26 -17.29
CA THR A 259 8.70 -24.16 -16.74
C THR A 259 9.40 -24.61 -15.46
N LYS A 260 10.69 -24.27 -15.35
CA LYS A 260 11.51 -24.55 -14.17
C LYS A 260 11.32 -23.48 -13.09
N TYR A 261 11.11 -23.93 -11.86
CA TYR A 261 11.15 -23.12 -10.66
C TYR A 261 12.25 -23.62 -9.74
N GLN A 262 13.37 -22.89 -9.68
CA GLN A 262 14.52 -23.23 -8.85
C GLN A 262 14.16 -22.94 -7.39
N LEU A 263 14.36 -23.91 -6.51
CA LEU A 263 14.17 -23.77 -5.07
C LEU A 263 15.46 -23.28 -4.42
N ASP A 264 15.34 -22.44 -3.41
CA ASP A 264 16.49 -22.03 -2.58
C ASP A 264 16.71 -23.04 -1.46
N THR A 265 17.43 -24.12 -1.78
CA THR A 265 17.78 -25.16 -0.82
C THR A 265 18.93 -24.76 0.11
N THR A 266 19.62 -23.65 -0.20
CA THR A 266 20.76 -23.15 0.61
C THR A 266 20.26 -22.48 1.89
N ASN A 267 19.24 -21.62 1.77
CA ASN A 267 18.60 -20.95 2.92
C ASN A 267 17.41 -21.73 3.45
N GLY A 268 17.06 -22.84 2.80
CA GLY A 268 15.94 -23.71 3.15
C GLY A 268 14.63 -23.31 2.46
N VAL A 269 13.77 -24.30 2.25
CA VAL A 269 12.42 -24.12 1.72
C VAL A 269 11.42 -24.35 2.83
N THR A 270 10.54 -23.39 3.07
CA THR A 270 9.45 -23.56 4.02
C THR A 270 8.18 -23.93 3.28
N ILE A 271 7.55 -25.02 3.69
CA ILE A 271 6.34 -25.57 3.07
C ILE A 271 5.14 -25.32 3.99
N TYR A 272 4.06 -24.76 3.42
CA TYR A 272 2.77 -24.58 4.09
C TYR A 272 1.69 -25.35 3.33
N VAL A 273 0.88 -26.12 4.05
CA VAL A 273 -0.31 -26.80 3.50
C VAL A 273 -1.55 -26.20 4.17
N ASN A 274 -2.43 -25.60 3.38
CA ASN A 274 -3.62 -24.90 3.87
C ASN A 274 -3.30 -23.87 4.98
N GLY A 275 -2.19 -23.15 4.82
CA GLY A 275 -1.72 -22.14 5.77
C GLY A 275 -0.99 -22.69 7.01
N VAL A 276 -0.86 -24.01 7.17
CA VAL A 276 -0.14 -24.63 8.29
C VAL A 276 1.27 -25.03 7.86
N LYS A 277 2.27 -24.56 8.59
CA LYS A 277 3.67 -24.89 8.36
C LYS A 277 3.91 -26.39 8.54
N GLN A 278 4.66 -26.97 7.63
CA GLN A 278 4.98 -28.40 7.61
C GLN A 278 6.45 -28.60 7.99
N ASP A 279 6.73 -28.73 9.29
CA ASP A 279 8.11 -28.84 9.81
C ASP A 279 8.82 -30.15 9.42
N SER A 280 8.06 -31.19 9.10
CA SER A 280 8.59 -32.50 8.75
C SER A 280 8.43 -32.87 7.27
N MET A 281 7.82 -32.03 6.45
CA MET A 281 7.61 -32.30 5.02
C MET A 281 8.90 -32.00 4.24
N ALA A 282 9.48 -33.06 3.67
CA ALA A 282 10.60 -32.90 2.73
C ALA A 282 10.10 -32.42 1.35
N ILE A 283 10.97 -31.81 0.55
CA ILE A 283 10.64 -31.48 -0.86
C ILE A 283 10.52 -32.79 -1.66
N TYR A 284 11.46 -33.68 -1.46
CA TYR A 284 11.62 -34.93 -2.23
C TYR A 284 12.24 -36.01 -1.35
N ASP A 285 11.74 -37.24 -1.45
CA ASP A 285 12.37 -38.45 -0.92
C ASP A 285 12.34 -39.52 -2.01
N ALA A 286 13.51 -39.97 -2.44
CA ALA A 286 13.63 -41.03 -3.46
C ALA A 286 13.00 -42.37 -3.06
N ASN A 287 12.81 -42.60 -1.78
CA ASN A 287 12.22 -43.84 -1.24
C ASN A 287 10.71 -43.72 -0.96
N ASP A 288 10.16 -42.46 -1.03
CA ASP A 288 8.76 -42.21 -0.74
C ASP A 288 8.24 -41.06 -1.63
N LEU A 289 8.05 -41.38 -2.91
CA LEU A 289 7.60 -40.42 -3.92
C LEU A 289 6.07 -40.22 -3.97
N GLU A 290 5.32 -41.02 -3.21
CA GLU A 290 3.86 -41.06 -3.35
C GLU A 290 3.10 -40.67 -2.08
N SER A 291 3.78 -40.38 -0.98
CA SER A 291 3.11 -40.01 0.26
C SER A 291 3.06 -38.48 0.43
N ASP A 292 2.04 -38.02 1.14
CA ASP A 292 1.88 -36.60 1.54
C ASP A 292 2.96 -36.10 2.54
N LYS A 293 3.95 -36.93 2.84
CA LYS A 293 5.12 -36.57 3.66
C LYS A 293 6.15 -35.76 2.86
N THR A 294 6.04 -35.77 1.55
CA THR A 294 6.87 -34.96 0.66
C THR A 294 5.99 -33.99 -0.14
N LEU A 295 6.57 -32.86 -0.53
CA LEU A 295 5.89 -31.93 -1.43
C LEU A 295 5.55 -32.59 -2.78
N TYR A 296 6.42 -33.46 -3.25
CA TYR A 296 6.21 -34.25 -4.47
C TYR A 296 4.95 -35.14 -4.38
N GLY A 297 4.88 -35.98 -3.37
CA GLY A 297 3.73 -36.83 -3.17
C GLY A 297 2.45 -36.07 -2.93
N TYR A 298 2.52 -34.96 -2.18
CA TYR A 298 1.39 -34.07 -2.00
C TYR A 298 0.86 -33.51 -3.32
N LEU A 299 1.74 -32.96 -4.19
CA LEU A 299 1.36 -32.44 -5.50
C LEU A 299 0.71 -33.50 -6.40
N LYS A 300 1.21 -34.73 -6.34
CA LYS A 300 0.70 -35.89 -7.08
C LYS A 300 -0.67 -36.36 -6.58
N ASN A 301 -0.87 -36.36 -5.26
CA ASN A 301 -2.10 -36.88 -4.63
C ASN A 301 -3.24 -35.83 -4.57
N HIS A 302 -2.93 -34.56 -4.78
CA HIS A 302 -3.88 -33.46 -4.64
C HIS A 302 -3.97 -32.61 -5.94
N GLU A 303 -4.38 -33.23 -7.05
CA GLU A 303 -4.45 -32.60 -8.39
C GLU A 303 -5.32 -31.35 -8.44
N THR A 304 -6.30 -31.21 -7.56
CA THR A 304 -7.16 -30.00 -7.48
C THR A 304 -6.55 -28.86 -6.66
N ALA A 305 -5.41 -29.08 -6.04
CA ALA A 305 -4.72 -28.07 -5.27
C ALA A 305 -3.95 -27.09 -6.18
N SER A 306 -3.71 -25.90 -5.67
CA SER A 306 -2.79 -24.94 -6.27
C SER A 306 -1.58 -24.72 -5.37
N VAL A 307 -0.43 -24.47 -5.98
CA VAL A 307 0.83 -24.16 -5.30
C VAL A 307 1.22 -22.73 -5.61
N THR A 308 1.45 -21.94 -4.58
CA THR A 308 2.02 -20.61 -4.73
C THR A 308 3.50 -20.65 -4.37
N LEU A 309 4.35 -20.44 -5.37
CA LEU A 309 5.79 -20.33 -5.21
C LEU A 309 6.14 -18.85 -5.01
N GLN A 310 6.85 -18.55 -3.94
CA GLN A 310 7.28 -17.19 -3.63
C GLN A 310 8.79 -17.08 -3.74
N LYS A 311 9.25 -15.94 -4.28
CA LYS A 311 10.64 -15.54 -4.22
C LYS A 311 10.85 -14.75 -2.93
N GLU A 312 11.81 -15.15 -2.13
CA GLU A 312 12.34 -14.31 -1.05
C GLU A 312 13.24 -13.20 -1.59
#